data_e9d6db1ff1a0cdc8a457593896a40a16
#
_entry.id   e9d6db1ff1a0cdc8a457593896a40a16
#
_cell.length_a   1.000
_cell.length_b   1.000
_cell.length_c   1.000
_cell.angle_alpha   90.00
_cell.angle_beta   90.00
_cell.angle_gamma   90.00
#
_symmetry.space_group_name_H-M   'P 1'
#
loop_
_entity.id
_entity.type
_entity.pdbx_description
1 polymer ?
#
loop_
_entity_poly.entity_id
_entity_poly.type
_entity_poly.pdbx_seq_one_letter_code
_entity_poly.pdbx_strand_id
1 'polypeptide(L)'
;YLAFHADEIASCGRVRFLAVDEAHHLADGGGRRRDAYAQLGELARRLGVKTVLAATATASSQVANQVREGLGVQGFVGDAHVRDNLLLDDHRNARDKETYLANIVATGEKTIVYVNSRTMSVDIARVLRALAPHVAMQIGFYNAGLSREERASIEKLFRDDVLRVLVCTSAFGEG
;
A
#
# COMPACT_ATOMS: atom_id res chain seq x y z
N TYR A 1 -5.32 17.65 10.85
CA TYR A 1 -5.85 17.68 12.21
C TYR A 1 -4.76 18.08 13.23
N LEU A 2 -3.70 17.28 13.38
CA LEU A 2 -2.64 17.50 14.38
C LEU A 2 -1.99 18.91 14.30
N ALA A 3 -1.71 19.40 13.10
CA ALA A 3 -1.09 20.72 12.92
C ALA A 3 -2.01 21.87 13.37
N PHE A 4 -3.33 21.73 13.21
CA PHE A 4 -4.32 22.72 13.66
C PHE A 4 -4.50 22.72 15.17
N HIS A 5 -4.30 21.59 15.84
CA HIS A 5 -4.50 21.42 17.28
C HIS A 5 -3.18 21.37 18.08
N ALA A 6 -2.08 21.82 17.48
CA ALA A 6 -0.76 21.72 18.11
C ALA A 6 -0.70 22.45 19.47
N ASP A 7 -1.32 23.64 19.57
CA ASP A 7 -1.34 24.42 20.81
C ASP A 7 -2.22 23.78 21.89
N GLU A 8 -3.35 23.20 21.50
CA GLU A 8 -4.21 22.43 22.40
C GLU A 8 -3.49 21.19 22.93
N ILE A 9 -2.80 20.45 22.04
CA ILE A 9 -2.00 19.29 22.42
C ILE A 9 -0.89 19.71 23.40
N ALA A 10 -0.19 20.82 23.12
CA ALA A 10 0.84 21.36 24.00
C ALA A 10 0.30 21.76 25.37
N SER A 11 -0.94 22.28 25.43
CA SER A 11 -1.60 22.66 26.67
C SER A 11 -2.02 21.46 27.53
N CYS A 12 -2.28 20.30 26.93
CA CYS A 12 -2.64 19.07 27.64
C CYS A 12 -1.45 18.44 28.37
N GLY A 13 -0.22 18.86 28.08
CA GLY A 13 0.99 18.34 28.71
C GLY A 13 2.16 18.21 27.76
N ARG A 14 3.27 17.64 28.28
CA ARG A 14 4.49 17.47 27.50
C ARG A 14 4.43 16.24 26.58
N VAL A 15 4.49 16.43 25.28
CA VAL A 15 4.64 15.33 24.30
C VAL A 15 6.10 14.90 24.28
N ARG A 16 6.38 13.66 24.69
CA ARG A 16 7.74 13.13 24.75
C ARG A 16 8.11 12.25 23.57
N PHE A 17 7.11 11.62 22.95
CA PHE A 17 7.28 10.61 21.93
C PHE A 17 6.29 10.83 20.78
N LEU A 18 6.77 10.73 19.56
CA LEU A 18 5.96 10.74 18.33
C LEU A 18 6.24 9.46 17.55
N ALA A 19 5.22 8.66 17.32
CA ALA A 19 5.28 7.53 16.39
C ALA A 19 4.64 7.92 15.07
N VAL A 20 5.35 7.70 13.97
CA VAL A 20 4.91 7.91 12.60
C VAL A 20 4.92 6.58 11.88
N ASP A 21 3.74 6.03 11.63
CA ASP A 21 3.55 4.84 10.82
C ASP A 21 3.48 5.21 9.34
N GLU A 22 3.79 4.24 8.46
CA GLU A 22 3.87 4.44 7.01
C GLU A 22 4.71 5.67 6.62
N ALA A 23 5.85 5.84 7.28
CA ALA A 23 6.71 7.01 7.13
C ALA A 23 7.24 7.22 5.69
N HIS A 24 7.15 6.21 4.81
CA HIS A 24 7.48 6.33 3.40
C HIS A 24 6.65 7.39 2.68
N HIS A 25 5.45 7.73 3.18
CA HIS A 25 4.65 8.81 2.63
C HIS A 25 5.31 10.20 2.72
N LEU A 26 6.35 10.37 3.52
CA LEU A 26 7.20 11.58 3.48
C LEU A 26 7.92 11.74 2.14
N ALA A 27 8.21 10.61 1.48
CA ALA A 27 8.94 10.57 0.21
C ALA A 27 8.03 10.63 -1.02
N ASP A 28 6.72 10.42 -0.86
CA ASP A 28 5.77 10.38 -1.97
C ASP A 28 5.59 11.73 -2.65
N GLY A 29 5.83 11.78 -3.96
CA GLY A 29 6.00 12.99 -4.78
C GLY A 29 4.76 13.83 -5.10
N GLY A 30 3.63 13.77 -4.39
CA GLY A 30 2.49 14.64 -4.67
C GLY A 30 1.15 14.19 -4.08
N GLY A 31 0.40 15.13 -3.52
CA GLY A 31 -0.96 14.97 -3.05
C GLY A 31 -1.20 15.49 -1.62
N ARG A 32 -2.46 15.71 -1.26
CA ARG A 32 -2.88 16.28 0.05
C ARG A 32 -2.36 15.51 1.28
N ARG A 33 -2.07 14.21 1.17
CA ARG A 33 -1.49 13.41 2.26
C ARG A 33 -0.05 13.82 2.55
N ARG A 34 0.70 14.19 1.53
CA ARG A 34 2.10 14.59 1.61
C ARG A 34 2.31 15.87 2.42
N ASP A 35 1.44 16.86 2.23
CA ASP A 35 1.52 18.12 2.98
C ASP A 35 1.38 17.88 4.48
N ALA A 36 0.57 16.89 4.87
CA ALA A 36 0.41 16.51 6.27
C ALA A 36 1.66 15.82 6.85
N TYR A 37 2.29 14.91 6.10
CA TYR A 37 3.52 14.26 6.53
C TYR A 37 4.72 15.22 6.55
N ALA A 38 4.84 16.11 5.56
CA ALA A 38 5.88 17.12 5.51
C ALA A 38 5.86 18.07 6.73
N GLN A 39 4.69 18.28 7.33
CA GLN A 39 4.53 19.11 8.52
C GLN A 39 4.89 18.39 9.83
N LEU A 40 5.05 17.06 9.83
CA LEU A 40 5.28 16.31 11.06
C LEU A 40 6.60 16.65 11.74
N GLY A 41 7.66 16.89 10.99
CA GLY A 41 8.96 17.31 11.55
C GLY A 41 8.89 18.66 12.23
N GLU A 42 8.19 19.64 11.63
CA GLU A 42 7.94 20.94 12.24
C GLU A 42 7.05 20.82 13.48
N LEU A 43 6.01 20.02 13.39
CA LEU A 43 5.12 19.74 14.51
C LEU A 43 5.88 19.12 15.70
N ALA A 44 6.74 18.14 15.44
CA ALA A 44 7.57 17.51 16.47
C ALA A 44 8.47 18.53 17.19
N ARG A 45 9.08 19.44 16.44
CA ARG A 45 9.91 20.54 16.98
C ARG A 45 9.05 21.52 17.82
N ARG A 46 7.90 21.94 17.30
CA ARG A 46 6.97 22.85 17.99
C ARG A 46 6.45 22.27 19.30
N LEU A 47 6.16 20.97 19.33
CA LEU A 47 5.69 20.27 20.53
C LEU A 47 6.82 19.87 21.48
N GLY A 48 8.09 20.15 21.14
CA GLY A 48 9.25 19.78 21.93
C GLY A 48 9.44 18.28 22.09
N VAL A 49 9.02 17.49 21.09
CA VAL A 49 9.16 16.03 21.08
C VAL A 49 10.63 15.65 21.13
N LYS A 50 10.99 14.78 22.05
CA LYS A 50 12.39 14.34 22.22
C LYS A 50 12.73 13.08 21.46
N THR A 51 11.74 12.22 21.22
CA THR A 51 11.95 10.94 20.57
C THR A 51 10.92 10.77 19.45
N VAL A 52 11.41 10.53 18.25
CA VAL A 52 10.59 10.24 17.07
C VAL A 52 10.89 8.83 16.61
N LEU A 53 9.87 8.00 16.48
CA LEU A 53 9.92 6.68 15.84
C LEU A 53 9.22 6.78 14.49
N ALA A 54 9.93 6.50 13.42
CA ALA A 54 9.37 6.38 12.08
C ALA A 54 9.41 4.91 11.66
N ALA A 55 8.26 4.34 11.34
CA ALA A 55 8.13 2.97 10.90
C ALA A 55 7.62 2.91 9.45
N THR A 56 8.15 1.99 8.67
CA THR A 56 7.66 1.67 7.34
C THR A 56 8.09 0.26 6.94
N ALA A 57 7.23 -0.46 6.26
CA ALA A 57 7.55 -1.77 5.71
C ALA A 57 8.39 -1.68 4.41
N THR A 58 8.39 -0.52 3.75
CA THR A 58 9.04 -0.30 2.45
C THR A 58 9.90 0.96 2.49
N ALA A 59 11.21 0.81 2.52
CA ALA A 59 12.14 1.93 2.46
C ALA A 59 13.32 1.63 1.54
N SER A 60 13.33 2.24 0.35
CA SER A 60 14.57 2.38 -0.40
C SER A 60 15.54 3.29 0.36
N SER A 61 16.84 3.25 0.02
CA SER A 61 17.83 4.16 0.63
C SER A 61 17.43 5.63 0.47
N GLN A 62 16.80 5.99 -0.65
CA GLN A 62 16.31 7.35 -0.90
C GLN A 62 15.17 7.71 0.05
N VAL A 63 14.17 6.83 0.21
CA VAL A 63 13.06 7.01 1.14
C VAL A 63 13.57 7.13 2.58
N ALA A 64 14.48 6.25 2.99
CA ALA A 64 15.08 6.29 4.33
C ALA A 64 15.78 7.62 4.62
N ASN A 65 16.50 8.19 3.64
CA ASN A 65 17.13 9.49 3.78
C ASN A 65 16.11 10.62 3.89
N GLN A 66 15.06 10.63 3.07
CA GLN A 66 13.99 11.64 3.14
C GLN A 66 13.24 11.59 4.47
N VAL A 67 12.95 10.39 5.00
CA VAL A 67 12.35 10.22 6.33
C VAL A 67 13.29 10.75 7.42
N ARG A 68 14.59 10.42 7.33
CA ARG A 68 15.60 10.89 8.29
C ARG A 68 15.67 12.41 8.32
N GLU A 69 15.77 13.04 7.17
CA GLU A 69 15.85 14.51 7.04
C GLU A 69 14.53 15.17 7.48
N GLY A 70 13.39 14.66 7.03
CA GLY A 70 12.09 15.25 7.30
C GLY A 70 11.67 15.18 8.77
N LEU A 71 12.03 14.11 9.48
CA LEU A 71 11.67 13.90 10.88
C LEU A 71 12.83 14.15 11.86
N GLY A 72 14.05 14.38 11.38
CA GLY A 72 15.24 14.56 12.23
C GLY A 72 15.66 13.26 12.94
N VAL A 73 15.34 12.11 12.37
CA VAL A 73 15.67 10.79 12.95
C VAL A 73 17.14 10.47 12.71
N GLN A 74 17.88 10.10 13.76
CA GLN A 74 19.34 9.86 13.66
C GLN A 74 19.68 8.37 13.48
N GLY A 75 18.94 7.47 14.13
CA GLY A 75 19.14 6.04 14.05
C GLY A 75 18.34 5.39 12.93
N PHE A 76 18.83 4.28 12.41
CA PHE A 76 18.11 3.42 11.46
C PHE A 76 18.29 1.96 11.87
N VAL A 77 17.19 1.24 11.92
CA VAL A 77 17.18 -0.21 12.07
C VAL A 77 16.35 -0.76 10.91
N GLY A 78 16.94 -1.58 10.09
CA GLY A 78 16.26 -2.17 8.94
C GLY A 78 16.78 -3.57 8.67
N ASP A 79 15.88 -4.44 8.21
CA ASP A 79 16.23 -5.74 7.68
C ASP A 79 16.19 -5.67 6.14
N ALA A 80 17.34 -5.83 5.52
CA ALA A 80 17.50 -5.86 4.07
C ALA A 80 17.46 -7.30 3.51
N HIS A 81 16.97 -8.26 4.30
CA HIS A 81 16.91 -9.66 3.88
C HIS A 81 15.97 -9.83 2.68
N VAL A 82 16.54 -10.32 1.59
CA VAL A 82 15.74 -10.76 0.42
C VAL A 82 15.14 -12.11 0.77
N ARG A 83 13.83 -12.22 0.67
CA ARG A 83 13.12 -13.48 0.98
C ARG A 83 13.41 -14.50 -0.11
N ASP A 84 14.02 -15.62 0.24
CA ASP A 84 14.39 -16.69 -0.71
C ASP A 84 13.19 -17.37 -1.40
N ASN A 85 11.99 -17.22 -0.81
CA ASN A 85 10.75 -17.75 -1.37
C ASN A 85 10.06 -16.81 -2.36
N LEU A 86 10.65 -15.64 -2.69
CA LEU A 86 10.12 -14.69 -3.67
C LEU A 86 10.96 -14.71 -4.94
N LEU A 87 10.31 -15.03 -6.05
CA LEU A 87 10.86 -14.89 -7.39
C LEU A 87 10.34 -13.58 -7.99
N LEU A 88 11.27 -12.69 -8.36
CA LEU A 88 10.94 -11.45 -9.08
C LEU A 88 11.17 -11.67 -10.57
N ASP A 89 10.11 -11.48 -11.35
CA ASP A 89 10.16 -11.58 -12.80
C ASP A 89 9.64 -10.27 -13.43
N ASP A 90 10.43 -9.66 -14.30
CA ASP A 90 10.16 -8.33 -14.84
C ASP A 90 9.69 -8.39 -16.29
N HIS A 91 8.40 -8.25 -16.50
CA HIS A 91 7.75 -8.19 -17.80
C HIS A 91 7.19 -6.82 -18.18
N ARG A 92 7.78 -5.73 -17.68
CA ARG A 92 7.34 -4.34 -17.98
C ARG A 92 7.26 -4.04 -19.47
N ASN A 93 8.11 -4.67 -20.26
CA ASN A 93 8.21 -4.48 -21.70
C ASN A 93 7.40 -5.50 -22.53
N ALA A 94 6.56 -6.33 -21.90
CA ALA A 94 5.68 -7.23 -22.63
C ALA A 94 4.76 -6.43 -23.56
N ARG A 95 4.70 -6.87 -24.84
CA ARG A 95 3.90 -6.18 -25.89
C ARG A 95 2.41 -6.31 -25.65
N ASP A 96 1.97 -7.49 -25.19
CA ASP A 96 0.58 -7.81 -24.89
C ASP A 96 0.49 -8.28 -23.43
N LYS A 97 0.24 -7.31 -22.54
CA LYS A 97 0.15 -7.57 -21.10
C LYS A 97 -1.12 -8.31 -20.71
N GLU A 98 -2.19 -8.12 -21.46
CA GLU A 98 -3.49 -8.77 -21.17
C GLU A 98 -3.41 -10.27 -21.48
N THR A 99 -2.89 -10.65 -22.64
CA THR A 99 -2.64 -12.05 -22.97
C THR A 99 -1.62 -12.69 -22.02
N TYR A 100 -0.56 -11.98 -21.65
CA TYR A 100 0.40 -12.47 -20.67
C TYR A 100 -0.27 -12.78 -19.32
N LEU A 101 -1.07 -11.83 -18.78
CA LEU A 101 -1.83 -12.04 -17.55
C LEU A 101 -2.86 -13.17 -17.68
N ALA A 102 -3.55 -13.26 -18.83
CA ALA A 102 -4.51 -14.32 -19.07
C ALA A 102 -3.87 -15.71 -19.03
N ASN A 103 -2.66 -15.85 -19.57
CA ASN A 103 -1.90 -17.11 -19.49
C ASN A 103 -1.53 -17.50 -18.06
N ILE A 104 -1.13 -16.52 -17.21
CA ILE A 104 -0.87 -16.77 -15.80
C ILE A 104 -2.16 -17.20 -15.09
N VAL A 105 -3.24 -16.48 -15.30
CA VAL A 105 -4.54 -16.74 -14.66
C VAL A 105 -5.13 -18.09 -15.10
N ALA A 106 -4.89 -18.49 -16.35
CA ALA A 106 -5.36 -19.75 -16.92
C ALA A 106 -4.74 -20.98 -16.25
N THR A 107 -3.62 -20.83 -15.53
CA THR A 107 -3.04 -21.94 -14.74
C THR A 107 -3.93 -22.35 -13.57
N GLY A 108 -4.85 -21.50 -13.14
CA GLY A 108 -5.67 -21.70 -11.95
C GLY A 108 -4.92 -21.50 -10.63
N GLU A 109 -3.68 -20.99 -10.67
CA GLU A 109 -2.92 -20.66 -9.49
C GLU A 109 -3.50 -19.43 -8.76
N LYS A 110 -3.36 -19.39 -7.43
CA LYS A 110 -3.85 -18.27 -6.61
C LYS A 110 -3.06 -17.01 -6.95
N THR A 111 -3.73 -16.03 -7.55
CA THR A 111 -3.09 -14.87 -8.17
C THR A 111 -3.72 -13.57 -7.69
N ILE A 112 -2.90 -12.58 -7.36
CA ILE A 112 -3.34 -11.20 -7.10
C ILE A 112 -2.75 -10.29 -8.19
N VAL A 113 -3.62 -9.52 -8.84
CA VAL A 113 -3.26 -8.54 -9.87
C VAL A 113 -3.50 -7.15 -9.35
N TYR A 114 -2.44 -6.41 -9.00
CA TYR A 114 -2.57 -5.02 -8.56
C TYR A 114 -2.67 -4.06 -9.73
N VAL A 115 -3.63 -3.14 -9.65
CA VAL A 115 -3.88 -2.11 -10.65
C VAL A 115 -4.05 -0.73 -9.99
N ASN A 116 -3.86 0.34 -10.77
CA ASN A 116 -3.77 1.70 -10.25
C ASN A 116 -5.13 2.41 -10.06
N SER A 117 -6.24 1.85 -10.55
CA SER A 117 -7.56 2.50 -10.42
C SER A 117 -8.69 1.51 -10.20
N ARG A 118 -9.80 2.02 -9.62
CA ARG A 118 -11.02 1.24 -9.40
C ARG A 118 -11.60 0.74 -10.73
N THR A 119 -11.68 1.59 -11.73
CA THR A 119 -12.17 1.23 -13.07
C THR A 119 -11.31 0.12 -13.68
N MET A 120 -9.99 0.26 -13.64
CA MET A 120 -9.07 -0.74 -14.15
C MET A 120 -9.24 -2.10 -13.44
N SER A 121 -9.55 -2.13 -12.13
CA SER A 121 -9.77 -3.40 -11.44
C SER A 121 -10.98 -4.18 -11.98
N VAL A 122 -12.02 -3.46 -12.38
CA VAL A 122 -13.22 -4.06 -13.00
C VAL A 122 -12.94 -4.48 -14.44
N ASP A 123 -12.31 -3.60 -15.21
CA ASP A 123 -12.07 -3.83 -16.66
C ASP A 123 -11.10 -4.99 -16.89
N ILE A 124 -9.98 -5.04 -16.18
CA ILE A 124 -9.04 -6.16 -16.27
C ILE A 124 -9.68 -7.46 -15.80
N ALA A 125 -10.47 -7.47 -14.72
CA ALA A 125 -11.19 -8.68 -14.32
C ALA A 125 -12.15 -9.16 -15.41
N ARG A 126 -12.83 -8.25 -16.12
CA ARG A 126 -13.71 -8.58 -17.23
C ARG A 126 -12.94 -9.15 -18.43
N VAL A 127 -11.82 -8.54 -18.80
CA VAL A 127 -10.93 -9.00 -19.87
C VAL A 127 -10.39 -10.40 -19.56
N LEU A 128 -9.88 -10.62 -18.35
CA LEU A 128 -9.36 -11.91 -17.94
C LEU A 128 -10.42 -13.02 -17.95
N ARG A 129 -11.66 -12.73 -17.54
CA ARG A 129 -12.79 -13.66 -17.64
C ARG A 129 -13.11 -14.06 -19.09
N ALA A 130 -12.97 -13.12 -20.02
CA ALA A 130 -13.18 -13.38 -21.45
C ALA A 130 -12.06 -14.21 -22.06
N LEU A 131 -10.81 -13.93 -21.70
CA LEU A 131 -9.62 -14.62 -22.22
C LEU A 131 -9.38 -15.99 -21.57
N ALA A 132 -9.82 -16.20 -20.33
CA ALA A 132 -9.69 -17.46 -19.59
C ALA A 132 -11.05 -17.98 -19.10
N PRO A 133 -11.97 -18.38 -20.01
CA PRO A 133 -13.37 -18.70 -19.66
C PRO A 133 -13.51 -19.90 -18.73
N HIS A 134 -12.59 -20.84 -18.72
CA HIS A 134 -12.61 -22.03 -17.85
C HIS A 134 -12.38 -21.69 -16.36
N VAL A 135 -11.75 -20.56 -16.05
CA VAL A 135 -11.56 -20.07 -14.68
C VAL A 135 -12.35 -18.79 -14.40
N ALA A 136 -13.21 -18.35 -15.30
CA ALA A 136 -13.90 -17.04 -15.22
C ALA A 136 -14.66 -16.84 -13.90
N MET A 137 -15.29 -17.89 -13.35
CA MET A 137 -16.01 -17.84 -12.09
C MET A 137 -15.10 -17.69 -10.86
N GLN A 138 -13.80 -17.96 -11.02
CA GLN A 138 -12.80 -17.84 -9.96
C GLN A 138 -12.10 -16.47 -9.97
N ILE A 139 -12.45 -15.59 -10.91
CA ILE A 139 -11.84 -14.27 -11.06
C ILE A 139 -12.76 -13.22 -10.41
N GLY A 140 -12.27 -12.53 -9.41
CA GLY A 140 -12.94 -11.41 -8.74
C GLY A 140 -12.20 -10.08 -8.94
N PHE A 141 -12.84 -8.99 -8.50
CA PHE A 141 -12.19 -7.70 -8.36
C PHE A 141 -12.43 -7.12 -6.97
N TYR A 142 -11.50 -6.26 -6.52
CA TYR A 142 -11.57 -5.62 -5.20
C TYR A 142 -11.03 -4.19 -5.26
N ASN A 143 -11.82 -3.24 -4.75
CA ASN A 143 -11.39 -1.86 -4.65
C ASN A 143 -12.18 -1.11 -3.56
N ALA A 144 -11.73 0.08 -3.19
CA ALA A 144 -12.36 0.91 -2.16
C ALA A 144 -13.75 1.49 -2.53
N GLY A 145 -14.26 1.23 -3.74
CA GLY A 145 -15.62 1.58 -4.15
C GLY A 145 -16.68 0.56 -3.73
N LEU A 146 -16.25 -0.63 -3.34
CA LEU A 146 -17.12 -1.67 -2.80
C LEU A 146 -17.53 -1.34 -1.35
N SER A 147 -18.74 -1.75 -0.97
CA SER A 147 -19.19 -1.67 0.42
C SER A 147 -18.33 -2.54 1.35
N ARG A 148 -18.44 -2.32 2.65
CA ARG A 148 -17.70 -3.11 3.64
C ARG A 148 -18.09 -4.59 3.59
N GLU A 149 -19.38 -4.85 3.40
CA GLU A 149 -19.94 -6.20 3.32
C GLU A 149 -19.46 -6.94 2.06
N GLU A 150 -19.46 -6.26 0.91
CA GLU A 150 -18.93 -6.81 -0.34
C GLU A 150 -17.44 -7.14 -0.22
N ARG A 151 -16.65 -6.23 0.34
CA ARG A 151 -15.22 -6.46 0.58
C ARG A 151 -14.98 -7.68 1.46
N ALA A 152 -15.67 -7.76 2.61
CA ALA A 152 -15.55 -8.90 3.52
C ALA A 152 -15.94 -10.23 2.85
N SER A 153 -16.99 -10.21 2.02
CA SER A 153 -17.44 -11.39 1.26
C SER A 153 -16.38 -11.84 0.24
N ILE A 154 -15.80 -10.90 -0.52
CA ILE A 154 -14.77 -11.20 -1.51
C ILE A 154 -13.50 -11.71 -0.83
N GLU A 155 -13.07 -11.12 0.26
CA GLU A 155 -11.92 -11.57 1.05
C GLU A 155 -12.12 -13.00 1.57
N LYS A 156 -13.34 -13.32 2.04
CA LYS A 156 -13.67 -14.67 2.46
C LYS A 156 -13.61 -15.65 1.30
N LEU A 157 -14.24 -15.34 0.16
CA LEU A 157 -14.21 -16.19 -1.03
C LEU A 157 -12.78 -16.41 -1.55
N PHE A 158 -11.92 -15.39 -1.49
CA PHE A 158 -10.51 -15.50 -1.88
C PHE A 158 -9.70 -16.33 -0.87
N ARG A 159 -9.99 -16.20 0.42
CA ARG A 159 -9.36 -17.01 1.47
C ARG A 159 -9.73 -18.48 1.35
N ASP A 160 -10.99 -18.76 1.08
CA ASP A 160 -11.56 -20.10 0.97
C ASP A 160 -11.31 -20.76 -0.41
N ASP A 161 -10.46 -20.16 -1.26
CA ASP A 161 -10.08 -20.62 -2.61
C ASP A 161 -11.25 -20.77 -3.62
N VAL A 162 -12.41 -20.19 -3.32
CA VAL A 162 -13.55 -20.07 -4.26
C VAL A 162 -13.21 -19.04 -5.34
N LEU A 163 -12.66 -17.89 -4.95
CA LEU A 163 -11.97 -16.99 -5.86
C LEU A 163 -10.47 -17.30 -5.79
N ARG A 164 -9.86 -17.54 -6.92
CA ARG A 164 -8.42 -17.80 -7.00
C ARG A 164 -7.65 -16.65 -7.64
N VAL A 165 -8.35 -15.79 -8.36
CA VAL A 165 -7.76 -14.61 -9.00
C VAL A 165 -8.48 -13.36 -8.50
N LEU A 166 -7.71 -12.41 -7.98
CA LEU A 166 -8.23 -11.14 -7.47
C LEU A 166 -7.53 -9.97 -8.16
N VAL A 167 -8.29 -9.21 -8.96
CA VAL A 167 -7.81 -7.95 -9.54
C VAL A 167 -8.15 -6.81 -8.59
N CYS A 168 -7.15 -6.13 -8.02
CA CYS A 168 -7.40 -5.20 -6.94
C CYS A 168 -6.55 -3.92 -7.02
N THR A 169 -7.00 -2.89 -6.31
CA THR A 169 -6.17 -1.72 -5.99
C THR A 169 -5.43 -1.96 -4.68
N SER A 170 -4.57 -1.01 -4.26
CA SER A 170 -3.89 -1.04 -2.95
C SER A 170 -4.84 -1.18 -1.75
N ALA A 171 -6.14 -0.90 -1.92
CA ALA A 171 -7.15 -1.14 -0.89
C ALA A 171 -7.23 -2.60 -0.41
N PHE A 172 -6.71 -3.56 -1.18
CA PHE A 172 -6.52 -4.94 -0.75
C PHE A 172 -5.11 -5.08 -0.14
N GLY A 173 -5.05 -5.36 1.15
CA GLY A 173 -3.79 -5.47 1.91
C GLY A 173 -3.40 -4.23 2.72
N GLU A 174 -4.11 -3.11 2.57
CA GLU A 174 -4.00 -1.94 3.44
C GLU A 174 -5.03 -2.03 4.59
N GLY A 175 -4.78 -2.88 5.58
CA GLY A 175 -5.53 -2.92 6.84
C GLY A 175 -6.58 -3.98 6.94
#